data_0d7b6d22cb9d458d0b9208bc7e05b652
#
_entry.id   0d7b6d22cb9d458d0b9208bc7e05b652
#
_cell.length_a   1.000
_cell.length_b   1.000
_cell.length_c   1.000
_cell.angle_alpha   90.00
_cell.angle_beta   90.00
_cell.angle_gamma   90.00
#
_symmetry.space_group_name_H-M   'P 1'
#
loop_
_entity.id
_entity.type
_entity.pdbx_description
1 polymer ?
#
loop_
_entity_poly.entity_id
_entity_poly.type
_entity_poly.pdbx_seq_one_letter_code
_entity_poly.pdbx_strand_id
1 'polypeptide(L)' 'MKVKIKIEGKINDTYTFQQPEEGNILDELEAIIEEMKAGRIDKVEIEKEA' A
#
# COMPACT_ATOMS: atom_id res chain seq x y z
N MET A 1 -4.12 3.60 15.26
CA MET A 1 -3.52 2.39 14.69
C MET A 1 -2.79 2.73 13.39
N LYS A 2 -1.60 2.20 13.25
CA LYS A 2 -0.82 2.42 12.04
C LYS A 2 -0.88 1.24 11.11
N VAL A 3 -0.94 1.52 9.84
CA VAL A 3 -0.88 0.48 8.82
C VAL A 3 0.28 0.81 7.90
N LYS A 4 1.12 -0.16 7.67
CA LYS A 4 2.29 0.00 6.82
C LYS A 4 2.11 -0.87 5.58
N ILE A 5 2.28 -0.28 4.42
CA ILE A 5 2.15 -0.97 3.16
C ILE A 5 3.49 -0.88 2.42
N LYS A 6 4.03 -2.04 2.08
CA LYS A 6 5.29 -2.13 1.35
C LYS A 6 5.05 -2.73 -0.01
N ILE A 7 5.50 -2.07 -1.04
CA ILE A 7 5.35 -2.57 -2.40
C ILE A 7 6.71 -2.84 -3.00
N GLU A 8 6.80 -3.90 -3.78
CA GLU A 8 8.03 -4.32 -4.43
C GLU A 8 7.76 -4.71 -5.88
N GLY A 9 8.68 -4.35 -6.74
CA GLY A 9 8.56 -4.65 -8.15
C GLY A 9 9.43 -3.69 -8.92
N LYS A 10 8.93 -3.20 -10.04
CA LYS A 10 9.61 -2.14 -10.76
C LYS A 10 9.62 -0.85 -9.95
N ILE A 11 8.64 -0.72 -9.06
CA ILE A 11 8.55 0.38 -8.11
C ILE A 11 8.69 -0.21 -6.73
N ASN A 12 9.60 0.35 -5.92
CA ASN A 12 9.76 -0.09 -4.53
C ASN A 12 9.45 1.09 -3.64
N ASP A 13 8.48 0.93 -2.75
CA ASP A 13 8.07 2.02 -1.91
C ASP A 13 7.45 1.50 -0.63
N THR A 14 7.34 2.38 0.35
CA THR A 14 6.73 2.04 1.63
C THR A 14 5.86 3.21 2.06
N TYR A 15 4.61 2.91 2.38
CA TYR A 15 3.66 3.92 2.84
C TYR A 15 3.21 3.59 4.25
N THR A 16 3.02 4.63 5.06
CA THR A 16 2.50 4.46 6.41
C THR A 16 1.26 5.32 6.56
N PHE A 17 0.19 4.73 7.03
CA PHE A 17 -1.07 5.42 7.24
C PHE A 17 -1.47 5.35 8.70
N GLN A 18 -1.97 6.46 9.22
CA GLN A 18 -2.46 6.54 10.57
C GLN A 18 -3.98 6.46 10.53
N GLN A 19 -4.54 5.33 10.95
CA GLN A 19 -5.98 5.14 10.96
C GLN A 19 -6.57 5.67 12.26
N PRO A 20 -7.78 6.24 12.25
CA PRO A 20 -8.66 6.43 11.10
C PRO A 20 -8.50 7.79 10.43
N GLU A 21 -7.56 8.56 10.84
CA GLU A 21 -7.47 9.96 10.48
C GLU A 21 -6.94 10.25 9.11
N GLU A 22 -6.14 9.36 8.59
CA GLU A 22 -5.60 9.58 7.28
C GLU A 22 -6.42 8.91 6.27
N GLY A 23 -6.83 9.65 5.42
CA GLY A 23 -7.40 9.45 4.24
C GLY A 23 -7.89 8.12 3.95
N ASN A 24 -7.82 7.83 2.77
CA ASN A 24 -8.53 6.74 2.25
C ASN A 24 -7.59 5.65 1.84
N ILE A 25 -7.32 4.78 2.79
CA ILE A 25 -6.44 3.67 2.53
C ILE A 25 -7.00 2.77 1.43
N LEU A 26 -8.33 2.75 1.26
CA LEU A 26 -8.95 1.97 0.20
C LEU A 26 -8.57 2.50 -1.18
N ASP A 27 -8.53 3.81 -1.33
CA ASP A 27 -8.12 4.40 -2.61
C ASP A 27 -6.68 4.04 -2.93
N GLU A 28 -5.83 4.04 -1.91
CA GLU A 28 -4.44 3.68 -2.09
C GLU A 28 -4.29 2.23 -2.50
N LEU A 29 -5.07 1.36 -1.87
CA LEU A 29 -5.05 -0.06 -2.20
C LEU A 29 -5.55 -0.30 -3.62
N GLU A 30 -6.56 0.44 -4.05
CA GLU A 30 -7.05 0.33 -5.41
C GLU A 30 -5.99 0.74 -6.42
N ALA A 31 -5.26 1.80 -6.14
CA ALA A 31 -4.18 2.24 -7.01
C ALA A 31 -3.09 1.18 -7.10
N ILE A 32 -2.76 0.56 -5.97
CA ILE A 32 -1.76 -0.51 -5.94
C ILE A 32 -2.21 -1.70 -6.77
N ILE A 33 -3.48 -2.06 -6.67
CA ILE A 33 -4.02 -3.17 -7.45
C ILE A 33 -3.91 -2.88 -8.94
N GLU A 34 -4.20 -1.65 -9.36
CA GLU A 34 -4.06 -1.28 -10.77
C GLU A 34 -2.62 -1.39 -11.24
N GLU A 35 -1.68 -1.00 -10.39
CA GLU A 35 -0.26 -1.12 -10.73
C GLU A 35 0.16 -2.58 -10.82
N MET A 36 -0.39 -3.44 -9.98
CA MET A 36 -0.12 -4.86 -10.07
C MET A 36 -0.65 -5.44 -11.37
N LYS A 37 -1.83 -5.04 -11.78
CA LYS A 37 -2.40 -5.49 -13.05
C LYS A 37 -1.56 -5.04 -14.23
N ALA A 38 -0.96 -3.88 -14.11
CA ALA A 38 -0.11 -3.34 -15.17
C ALA A 38 1.29 -3.96 -15.16
N GLY A 39 1.60 -4.78 -14.17
CA GLY A 39 2.89 -5.45 -14.11
C GLY A 39 4.00 -4.64 -13.51
N ARG A 40 3.68 -3.54 -12.84
CA ARG A 40 4.70 -2.69 -12.23
C ARG A 40 5.00 -3.06 -10.79
N ILE A 41 4.08 -3.75 -10.13
CA ILE A 41 4.26 -4.20 -8.76
C ILE A 41 4.07 -5.71 -8.73
N ASP A 42 5.03 -6.41 -8.11
CA ASP A 42 5.00 -7.86 -8.04
C ASP A 42 4.55 -8.37 -6.68
N LYS A 43 4.76 -7.58 -5.65
CA LYS A 43 4.47 -8.01 -4.28
C LYS A 43 4.03 -6.85 -3.43
N VAL A 44 3.02 -7.09 -2.61
CA VAL A 44 2.53 -6.11 -1.65
C VAL A 44 2.47 -6.77 -0.28
N GLU A 45 3.02 -6.09 0.73
CA GLU A 45 2.95 -6.54 2.11
C GLU A 45 2.23 -5.49 2.93
N ILE A 46 1.30 -5.92 3.75
CA ILE A 46 0.54 -5.01 4.61
C ILE A 46 0.73 -5.45 6.05
N GLU A 47 1.19 -4.52 6.87
CA GLU A 47 1.41 -4.77 8.29
C GLU A 47 0.59 -3.80 9.12
N LYS A 48 0.02 -4.32 10.17
CA LYS A 48 -0.73 -3.52 11.12
C LYS A 48 0.15 -3.32 12.35
N GLU A 49 0.37 -2.07 12.71
CA GLU A 49 1.17 -1.73 13.89
C GLU A 49 0.27 -1.14 14.95
N ALA A 50 0.42 -1.61 16.15
CA ALA A 50 -0.40 -1.10 17.25
C ALA A 50 0.09 0.25 17.72
#